data_c1a8935d59e0044bbdc012b33808fb54
#
_entry.id   c1a8935d59e0044bbdc012b33808fb54
#
_cell.length_a   1.000
_cell.length_b   1.000
_cell.length_c   1.000
_cell.angle_alpha   90.00
_cell.angle_beta   90.00
_cell.angle_gamma   90.00
#
_symmetry.space_group_name_H-M   'P 1'
#
loop_
_entity.id
_entity.type
_entity.pdbx_description
1 polymer ?
#
loop_
_entity_poly.entity_id
_entity_poly.type
_entity_poly.pdbx_seq_one_letter_code
_entity_poly.pdbx_strand_id
1 'polypeptide(L)'
;MPVSLEQFKKIKSKYQYLSSWAIWATEGETPKSNIGDLTVLDPDINKNLLSQLNPEVVFVALNISRGDIKIPLGNFHDHRPVATDFKIRFAFKDTPFWGGYMTDIIKDFEEKISGKMKDYLSKNRDF
;
A
#
# COMPACT_ATOMS: atom_id res chain seq x y z
N MET A 1 7.90 -3.17 -18.44
CA MET A 1 7.56 -1.84 -19.01
C MET A 1 7.48 -0.82 -17.89
N PRO A 2 8.14 0.30 -18.01
CA PRO A 2 8.05 1.33 -16.98
C PRO A 2 6.68 1.99 -16.95
N VAL A 3 6.30 2.45 -15.77
CA VAL A 3 5.06 3.19 -15.58
C VAL A 3 5.29 4.65 -15.98
N SER A 4 4.43 5.18 -16.85
CA SER A 4 4.48 6.58 -17.24
C SER A 4 3.81 7.46 -16.17
N LEU A 5 4.12 8.76 -16.19
CA LEU A 5 3.47 9.72 -15.30
C LEU A 5 1.96 9.73 -15.50
N GLU A 6 1.51 9.64 -16.75
CA GLU A 6 0.08 9.61 -17.07
C GLU A 6 -0.59 8.38 -16.48
N GLN A 7 0.03 7.20 -16.62
CA GLN A 7 -0.49 5.96 -16.04
C GLN A 7 -0.54 6.03 -14.52
N PHE A 8 0.50 6.55 -13.90
CA PHE A 8 0.57 6.72 -12.44
C PHE A 8 -0.59 7.60 -11.96
N LYS A 9 -0.79 8.74 -12.57
CA LYS A 9 -1.87 9.68 -12.20
C LYS A 9 -3.25 9.07 -12.42
N LYS A 10 -3.43 8.31 -13.48
CA LYS A 10 -4.71 7.67 -13.79
C LYS A 10 -5.06 6.61 -12.75
N ILE A 11 -4.11 5.75 -12.39
CA ILE A 11 -4.32 4.74 -11.36
C ILE A 11 -4.59 5.40 -10.01
N LYS A 12 -3.81 6.43 -9.68
CA LYS A 12 -4.01 7.18 -8.43
C LYS A 12 -5.42 7.76 -8.36
N SER A 13 -5.90 8.41 -9.40
CA SER A 13 -7.22 9.05 -9.37
C SER A 13 -8.35 8.04 -9.16
N LYS A 14 -8.18 6.81 -9.62
CA LYS A 14 -9.21 5.77 -9.48
C LYS A 14 -9.15 5.03 -8.15
N TYR A 15 -7.94 4.80 -7.62
CA TYR A 15 -7.74 3.85 -6.52
C TYR A 15 -6.95 4.42 -5.35
N GLN A 16 -6.82 5.74 -5.24
CA GLN A 16 -5.95 6.40 -4.26
C GLN A 16 -6.24 6.06 -2.78
N TYR A 17 -7.46 5.64 -2.47
CA TYR A 17 -7.84 5.28 -1.10
C TYR A 17 -7.91 3.76 -0.88
N LEU A 18 -7.69 2.97 -1.93
CA LEU A 18 -7.79 1.51 -1.88
C LEU A 18 -6.45 0.82 -2.08
N SER A 19 -5.52 1.47 -2.75
CA SER A 19 -4.28 0.87 -3.20
C SER A 19 -3.10 1.82 -3.01
N SER A 20 -1.90 1.30 -3.16
CA SER A 20 -0.68 2.10 -3.11
C SER A 20 0.43 1.39 -3.87
N TRP A 21 1.64 1.91 -3.75
CA TRP A 21 2.85 1.32 -4.32
C TRP A 21 3.84 1.00 -3.21
N ALA A 22 4.62 -0.06 -3.39
CA ALA A 22 5.55 -0.56 -2.38
C ALA A 22 6.84 0.26 -2.34
N ILE A 23 6.70 1.54 -2.06
CA ILE A 23 7.79 2.48 -1.86
C ILE A 23 7.53 3.23 -0.57
N TRP A 24 8.52 3.23 0.31
CA TRP A 24 8.45 3.90 1.62
C TRP A 24 9.69 4.74 1.82
N ALA A 25 9.56 5.77 2.65
CA ALA A 25 10.72 6.56 3.09
C ALA A 25 11.68 5.69 3.89
N THR A 26 12.95 6.06 3.89
CA THR A 26 13.98 5.35 4.64
C THR A 26 13.72 5.42 6.15
N GLU A 27 13.97 4.32 6.85
CA GLU A 27 13.86 4.27 8.29
C GLU A 27 14.76 5.31 8.97
N GLY A 28 14.26 5.91 10.03
CA GLY A 28 15.05 6.78 10.89
C GLY A 28 15.58 6.01 12.09
N GLU A 29 15.29 6.49 13.31
CA GLU A 29 15.83 5.91 14.54
C GLU A 29 15.19 4.59 14.93
N THR A 30 13.97 4.31 14.47
CA THR A 30 13.23 3.09 14.80
C THR A 30 12.74 2.41 13.55
N PRO A 31 12.40 1.10 13.63
CA PRO A 31 11.85 0.38 12.48
C PRO A 31 10.55 0.98 11.93
N LYS A 32 9.80 1.74 12.74
CA LYS A 32 8.54 2.38 12.32
C LYS A 32 8.73 3.80 11.79
N SER A 33 9.94 4.36 11.89
CA SER A 33 10.17 5.75 11.49
C SER A 33 9.81 5.98 10.03
N ASN A 34 9.13 7.09 9.76
CA ASN A 34 8.83 7.60 8.42
C ASN A 34 7.93 6.68 7.58
N ILE A 35 7.26 5.70 8.18
CA ILE A 35 6.42 4.76 7.42
C ILE A 35 5.23 5.48 6.75
N GLY A 36 4.75 6.56 7.31
CA GLY A 36 3.65 7.36 6.78
C GLY A 36 4.06 8.53 5.91
N ASP A 37 5.35 8.65 5.59
CA ASP A 37 5.83 9.74 4.73
C ASP A 37 5.48 9.42 3.26
N LEU A 38 4.47 10.09 2.74
CA LEU A 38 3.96 9.86 1.38
C LEU A 38 4.60 10.77 0.34
N THR A 39 5.57 11.61 0.72
CA THR A 39 6.30 12.42 -0.27
C THR A 39 7.08 11.56 -1.24
N VAL A 40 7.46 10.35 -0.84
CA VAL A 40 8.14 9.39 -1.71
C VAL A 40 7.25 8.91 -2.85
N LEU A 41 5.93 9.07 -2.73
CA LEU A 41 4.94 8.72 -3.75
C LEU A 41 4.44 9.95 -4.54
N ASP A 42 5.07 11.10 -4.34
CA ASP A 42 4.76 12.32 -5.08
C ASP A 42 5.82 12.54 -6.17
N PRO A 43 5.45 12.43 -7.45
CA PRO A 43 6.42 12.57 -8.54
C PRO A 43 7.02 13.98 -8.66
N ASP A 44 6.37 14.99 -8.09
CA ASP A 44 6.93 16.34 -8.07
C ASP A 44 8.03 16.49 -7.01
N ILE A 45 8.00 15.68 -5.97
CA ILE A 45 8.99 15.69 -4.90
C ILE A 45 10.03 14.60 -5.12
N ASN A 46 9.60 13.37 -5.37
CA ASN A 46 10.48 12.24 -5.64
C ASN A 46 10.65 12.06 -7.15
N LYS A 47 11.69 12.66 -7.69
CA LYS A 47 11.95 12.65 -9.14
C LYS A 47 12.28 11.25 -9.67
N ASN A 48 12.67 10.33 -8.79
CA ASN A 48 13.00 8.95 -9.16
C ASN A 48 11.82 7.98 -9.01
N LEU A 49 10.65 8.48 -8.64
CA LEU A 49 9.51 7.62 -8.33
C LEU A 49 9.17 6.67 -9.47
N LEU A 50 8.97 7.19 -10.66
CA LEU A 50 8.51 6.36 -11.79
C LEU A 50 9.50 5.27 -12.16
N SER A 51 10.80 5.52 -11.99
CA SER A 51 11.84 4.52 -12.27
C SER A 51 11.89 3.41 -11.22
N GLN A 52 11.33 3.65 -10.03
CA GLN A 52 11.30 2.68 -8.94
C GLN A 52 10.06 1.78 -8.99
N LEU A 53 9.02 2.17 -9.74
CA LEU A 53 7.78 1.39 -9.82
C LEU A 53 7.99 0.12 -10.63
N ASN A 54 7.47 -0.99 -10.12
CA ASN A 54 7.56 -2.29 -10.77
C ASN A 54 6.16 -2.85 -11.01
N PRO A 55 5.55 -2.58 -12.17
CA PRO A 55 4.18 -3.02 -12.45
C PRO A 55 4.07 -4.53 -12.69
N GLU A 56 5.18 -5.25 -12.76
CA GLU A 56 5.17 -6.71 -12.90
C GLU A 56 4.91 -7.41 -11.58
N VAL A 57 4.95 -6.67 -10.46
CA VAL A 57 4.71 -7.22 -9.12
C VAL A 57 3.43 -6.62 -8.56
N VAL A 58 2.52 -7.48 -8.12
CA VAL A 58 1.30 -7.07 -7.44
C VAL A 58 1.24 -7.81 -6.10
N PHE A 59 1.23 -7.05 -5.01
CA PHE A 59 1.02 -7.59 -3.68
C PHE A 59 -0.46 -7.45 -3.34
N VAL A 60 -1.09 -8.57 -2.96
CA VAL A 60 -2.53 -8.59 -2.67
C VAL A 60 -2.72 -9.05 -1.23
N ALA A 61 -3.23 -8.15 -0.39
CA ALA A 61 -3.61 -8.48 0.98
C ALA A 61 -5.07 -8.90 1.03
N LEU A 62 -5.51 -9.40 2.18
CA LEU A 62 -6.87 -9.91 2.32
C LEU A 62 -7.92 -8.79 2.33
N ASN A 63 -7.70 -7.79 3.17
CA ASN A 63 -8.65 -6.69 3.33
C ASN A 63 -7.96 -5.46 3.91
N ILE A 64 -8.63 -4.31 3.76
CA ILE A 64 -8.17 -3.07 4.37
C ILE A 64 -8.36 -3.16 5.88
N SER A 65 -7.27 -3.02 6.64
CA SER A 65 -7.31 -3.03 8.10
C SER A 65 -7.68 -1.67 8.70
N ARG A 66 -7.91 -0.68 7.85
CA ARG A 66 -8.17 0.70 8.19
C ARG A 66 -9.32 1.20 7.32
N GLY A 67 -10.50 1.37 7.94
CA GLY A 67 -11.74 1.62 7.19
C GLY A 67 -11.94 3.01 6.65
N ASP A 68 -11.16 4.00 7.13
CA ASP A 68 -11.36 5.40 6.78
C ASP A 68 -10.09 6.03 6.18
N ILE A 69 -9.47 5.35 5.23
CA ILE A 69 -8.31 5.90 4.53
C ILE A 69 -8.76 7.12 3.73
N LYS A 70 -8.34 8.31 4.18
CA LYS A 70 -8.68 9.59 3.56
C LYS A 70 -7.49 10.26 2.90
N ILE A 71 -6.32 9.65 3.02
CA ILE A 71 -5.08 10.18 2.46
C ILE A 71 -4.77 9.40 1.18
N PRO A 72 -4.64 10.08 0.04
CA PRO A 72 -4.30 9.40 -1.21
C PRO A 72 -3.03 8.55 -1.07
N LEU A 73 -3.10 7.30 -1.52
CA LEU A 73 -2.02 6.32 -1.45
C LEU A 73 -1.60 5.96 -0.01
N GLY A 74 -2.46 6.25 0.98
CA GLY A 74 -2.15 5.97 2.38
C GLY A 74 -2.25 4.51 2.79
N ASN A 75 -2.93 3.67 2.00
CA ASN A 75 -3.02 2.24 2.30
C ASN A 75 -1.61 1.62 2.30
N PHE A 76 -1.33 0.74 3.25
CA PHE A 76 -0.01 0.14 3.48
C PHE A 76 1.07 1.10 3.97
N HIS A 77 0.70 2.35 4.30
CA HIS A 77 1.61 3.37 4.85
C HIS A 77 1.11 3.90 6.19
N ASP A 78 0.55 3.02 7.00
CA ASP A 78 -0.06 3.39 8.27
C ASP A 78 1.00 3.63 9.35
N HIS A 79 1.02 4.84 9.88
CA HIS A 79 1.98 5.27 10.89
C HIS A 79 1.45 5.14 12.32
N ARG A 80 0.21 4.69 12.51
CA ARG A 80 -0.35 4.55 13.85
C ARG A 80 0.46 3.54 14.68
N PRO A 81 0.55 3.73 16.02
CA PRO A 81 1.38 2.85 16.85
C PRO A 81 1.06 1.37 16.76
N VAL A 82 -0.21 1.02 16.50
CA VAL A 82 -0.66 -0.38 16.41
C VAL A 82 -0.46 -0.98 15.01
N ALA A 83 -0.13 -0.16 14.02
CA ALA A 83 0.01 -0.63 12.65
C ALA A 83 1.30 -1.41 12.44
N THR A 84 1.28 -2.35 11.49
CA THR A 84 2.41 -3.24 11.20
C THR A 84 2.95 -3.07 9.78
N ASP A 85 2.58 -2.02 9.09
CA ASP A 85 3.00 -1.80 7.70
C ASP A 85 4.53 -1.66 7.57
N PHE A 86 5.22 -1.21 8.64
CA PHE A 86 6.67 -1.17 8.65
C PHE A 86 7.31 -2.54 8.40
N LYS A 87 6.61 -3.64 8.71
CA LYS A 87 7.11 -4.99 8.46
C LYS A 87 7.12 -5.32 6.97
N ILE A 88 6.18 -4.76 6.20
CA ILE A 88 6.15 -4.93 4.75
C ILE A 88 7.33 -4.19 4.13
N ARG A 89 7.61 -2.97 4.58
CA ARG A 89 8.77 -2.21 4.13
C ARG A 89 10.05 -3.00 4.37
N PHE A 90 10.21 -3.55 5.55
CA PHE A 90 11.38 -4.36 5.90
C PHE A 90 11.50 -5.59 4.98
N ALA A 91 10.38 -6.28 4.73
CA ALA A 91 10.38 -7.49 3.93
C ALA A 91 10.70 -7.21 2.46
N PHE A 92 10.27 -6.06 1.93
CA PHE A 92 10.39 -5.74 0.51
C PHE A 92 11.68 -4.99 0.17
N LYS A 93 12.34 -4.41 1.19
CA LYS A 93 13.57 -3.63 0.97
C LYS A 93 14.64 -4.48 0.28
N ASP A 94 15.26 -3.91 -0.74
CA ASP A 94 16.33 -4.57 -1.53
C ASP A 94 15.88 -5.87 -2.20
N THR A 95 14.58 -5.99 -2.50
CA THR A 95 14.03 -7.13 -3.23
C THR A 95 13.33 -6.64 -4.50
N PRO A 96 13.02 -7.55 -5.46
CA PRO A 96 12.22 -7.20 -6.64
C PRO A 96 10.79 -6.76 -6.32
N PHE A 97 10.30 -6.98 -5.09
CA PHE A 97 8.97 -6.56 -4.67
C PHE A 97 8.88 -5.06 -4.41
N TRP A 98 10.01 -4.40 -4.14
CA TRP A 98 10.05 -2.95 -3.97
C TRP A 98 9.54 -2.26 -5.24
N GLY A 99 8.65 -1.32 -5.06
CA GLY A 99 8.01 -0.62 -6.18
C GLY A 99 6.78 -1.31 -6.75
N GLY A 100 6.43 -2.50 -6.26
CA GLY A 100 5.25 -3.23 -6.71
C GLY A 100 3.95 -2.52 -6.35
N TYR A 101 2.88 -2.89 -7.06
CA TYR A 101 1.55 -2.38 -6.79
C TYR A 101 0.92 -3.15 -5.64
N MET A 102 0.29 -2.46 -4.70
CA MET A 102 -0.30 -3.08 -3.52
C MET A 102 -1.78 -2.78 -3.43
N THR A 103 -2.59 -3.82 -3.24
CA THR A 103 -4.03 -3.67 -3.08
C THR A 103 -4.58 -4.77 -2.16
N ASP A 104 -5.87 -4.68 -1.86
CA ASP A 104 -6.58 -5.69 -1.07
C ASP A 104 -7.59 -6.42 -1.94
N ILE A 105 -7.83 -7.70 -1.66
CA ILE A 105 -8.87 -8.47 -2.35
C ILE A 105 -10.24 -7.90 -2.02
N ILE A 106 -10.49 -7.65 -0.73
CA ILE A 106 -11.78 -7.11 -0.27
C ILE A 106 -11.58 -5.66 0.11
N LYS A 107 -12.23 -4.75 -0.61
CA LYS A 107 -11.93 -3.33 -0.53
C LYS A 107 -12.88 -2.53 0.35
N ASP A 108 -14.09 -3.05 0.58
CA ASP A 108 -15.14 -2.30 1.28
C ASP A 108 -15.45 -2.86 2.67
N PHE A 109 -14.58 -3.71 3.20
CA PHE A 109 -14.78 -4.31 4.52
C PHE A 109 -13.52 -4.17 5.36
N GLU A 110 -13.62 -3.43 6.46
CA GLU A 110 -12.53 -3.29 7.42
C GLU A 110 -12.61 -4.43 8.45
N GLU A 111 -11.51 -5.18 8.60
CA GLU A 111 -11.40 -6.19 9.63
C GLU A 111 -9.92 -6.43 9.98
N LYS A 112 -9.61 -6.31 11.26
CA LYS A 112 -8.24 -6.48 11.77
C LYS A 112 -7.98 -7.88 12.31
N ILE A 113 -9.01 -8.68 12.48
CA ILE A 113 -8.93 -10.03 13.06
C ILE A 113 -9.27 -11.04 11.98
N SER A 114 -8.29 -11.84 11.59
CA SER A 114 -8.42 -12.82 10.50
C SER A 114 -9.58 -13.79 10.68
N GLY A 115 -9.87 -14.20 11.93
CA GLY A 115 -10.98 -15.10 12.19
C GLY A 115 -12.34 -14.53 11.82
N LYS A 116 -12.55 -13.24 12.09
CA LYS A 116 -13.78 -12.56 11.72
C LYS A 116 -13.89 -12.37 10.22
N MET A 117 -12.78 -12.11 9.53
CA MET A 117 -12.77 -12.03 8.07
C MET A 117 -13.13 -13.38 7.46
N LYS A 118 -12.64 -14.47 8.02
CA LYS A 118 -12.99 -15.81 7.57
C LYS A 118 -14.51 -16.07 7.70
N ASP A 119 -15.11 -15.66 8.83
CA ASP A 119 -16.54 -15.77 9.03
C ASP A 119 -17.33 -14.92 8.04
N TYR A 120 -16.87 -13.71 7.77
CA TYR A 120 -17.49 -12.84 6.77
C TYR A 120 -17.46 -13.49 5.39
N LEU A 121 -16.34 -14.06 4.98
CA LEU A 121 -16.21 -14.71 3.69
C LEU A 121 -17.13 -15.92 3.56
N SER A 122 -17.30 -16.71 4.63
CA SER A 122 -18.16 -17.87 4.59
C SER A 122 -19.64 -17.51 4.46
N LYS A 123 -20.04 -16.31 4.94
CA LYS A 123 -21.42 -15.80 4.83
C LYS A 123 -21.70 -15.04 3.54
N ASN A 124 -20.68 -14.51 2.86
CA ASN A 124 -20.80 -13.63 1.70
C ASN A 124 -19.97 -14.20 0.55
N ARG A 125 -20.45 -15.33 0.01
CA ARG A 125 -19.69 -16.08 -1.01
C ARG A 125 -19.74 -15.49 -2.42
N ASP A 126 -20.58 -14.49 -2.65
CA ASP A 126 -20.81 -13.91 -3.98
C ASP A 126 -19.98 -12.66 -4.25
N PHE A 127 -18.97 -12.41 -3.46
CA PHE A 127 -18.10 -11.25 -3.64
C PHE A 127 -17.05 -11.45 -4.72
#